data_ae7f8cdd2a8fa394b392241919d698d2
#
_entry.id   ae7f8cdd2a8fa394b392241919d698d2
#
_cell.length_a   1.000
_cell.length_b   1.000
_cell.length_c   1.000
_cell.angle_alpha   90.00
_cell.angle_beta   90.00
_cell.angle_gamma   90.00
#
_symmetry.space_group_name_H-M   'P 1'
#
loop_
_entity.id
_entity.type
_entity.pdbx_description
1 polymer ?
#
loop_
_entity_poly.entity_id
_entity_poly.type
_entity_poly.pdbx_seq_one_letter_code
_entity_poly.pdbx_strand_id
1 'polypeptide(L)' 'MEANLENMYPQYLTTGAVARHCGVSKVTVLRWIEKGNLVAFRLPGGQNRIHRDDFYTFAAKHKIPLRSGDNKY' A
#
# COMPACT_ATOMS: atom_id res chain seq x y z
N MET A 1 4.22 20.22 13.71
CA MET A 1 3.80 19.72 13.27
C MET A 1 4.19 18.67 13.03
N GLU A 2 4.02 18.09 13.21
CA GLU A 2 4.29 17.26 12.85
C GLU A 2 3.62 16.59 12.24
N ALA A 3 3.43 16.81 11.63
CA ALA A 3 2.73 16.13 10.68
C ALA A 3 3.09 14.72 10.69
N ASN A 4 2.24 13.86 10.28
CA ASN A 4 2.63 12.49 10.21
C ASN A 4 3.45 12.29 8.97
N LEU A 5 4.24 11.22 8.97
CA LEU A 5 5.16 10.98 7.88
C LEU A 5 4.46 10.71 6.57
N GLU A 6 3.26 10.17 6.61
CA GLU A 6 2.56 9.87 5.38
C GLU A 6 2.17 11.14 4.65
N ASN A 7 1.89 12.21 5.38
CA ASN A 7 1.62 13.47 4.74
C ASN A 7 2.88 14.08 4.16
N MET A 8 4.02 13.89 4.85
CA MET A 8 5.27 14.45 4.39
C MET A 8 5.88 13.61 3.27
N TYR A 9 5.60 12.31 3.29
CA TYR A 9 6.19 11.39 2.32
C TYR A 9 5.08 10.56 1.70
N PRO A 10 4.24 11.22 0.90
CA PRO A 10 3.07 10.51 0.33
C PRO A 10 3.45 9.41 -0.64
N GLN A 11 4.73 9.29 -0.96
CA GLN A 11 5.16 8.23 -1.84
C GLN A 11 5.20 6.86 -1.17
N TYR A 12 4.99 6.79 0.15
CA TYR A 12 5.01 5.51 0.87
C TYR A 12 3.65 5.21 1.46
N LEU A 13 3.26 3.95 1.35
CA LEU A 13 1.97 3.49 1.84
C LEU A 13 2.18 2.40 2.88
N THR A 14 1.26 2.34 3.84
CA THR A 14 1.23 1.24 4.80
C THR A 14 0.46 0.07 4.20
N THR A 15 0.62 -1.11 4.81
CA THR A 15 -0.17 -2.25 4.36
C THR A 15 -1.66 -2.00 4.53
N GLY A 16 -2.03 -1.29 5.60
CA GLY A 16 -3.43 -0.94 5.80
C GLY A 16 -3.98 -0.03 4.72
N ALA A 17 -3.16 0.93 4.28
CA ALA A 17 -3.58 1.83 3.22
C ALA A 17 -3.75 1.07 1.90
N VAL A 18 -2.81 0.18 1.59
CA VAL A 18 -2.90 -0.64 0.38
C VAL A 18 -4.16 -1.49 0.44
N ALA A 19 -4.42 -2.09 1.60
CA ALA A 19 -5.61 -2.92 1.77
C ALA A 19 -6.88 -2.14 1.49
N ARG A 20 -6.95 -0.92 2.01
CA ARG A 20 -8.14 -0.08 1.79
C ARG A 20 -8.30 0.28 0.33
N HIS A 21 -7.22 0.64 -0.33
CA HIS A 21 -7.30 1.02 -1.74
C HIS A 21 -7.72 -0.14 -2.62
N CYS A 22 -7.32 -1.35 -2.26
CA CYS A 22 -7.66 -2.53 -3.04
C CYS A 22 -8.95 -3.19 -2.59
N GLY A 23 -9.47 -2.80 -1.44
CA GLY A 23 -10.68 -3.43 -0.93
C GLY A 23 -10.46 -4.84 -0.43
N VAL A 24 -9.30 -5.11 0.15
CA VAL A 24 -8.96 -6.44 0.67
C VAL A 24 -8.47 -6.30 2.10
N SER A 25 -8.22 -7.44 2.74
CA SER A 25 -7.71 -7.44 4.10
C SER A 25 -6.21 -7.20 4.10
N LYS A 26 -5.69 -6.76 5.25
CA LYS A 26 -4.25 -6.64 5.42
C LYS A 26 -3.55 -7.97 5.22
N VAL A 27 -4.17 -9.05 5.65
CA VAL A 27 -3.58 -10.38 5.49
C VAL A 27 -3.33 -10.67 4.02
N THR A 28 -4.27 -10.29 3.18
CA THR A 28 -4.11 -10.49 1.74
C THR A 28 -2.91 -9.70 1.22
N VAL A 29 -2.77 -8.45 1.66
CA VAL A 29 -1.63 -7.63 1.24
C VAL A 29 -0.32 -8.26 1.70
N LEU A 30 -0.28 -8.74 2.93
CA LEU A 30 0.94 -9.38 3.45
C LEU A 30 1.30 -10.61 2.63
N ARG A 31 0.30 -11.37 2.20
CA ARG A 31 0.57 -12.52 1.35
C ARG A 31 1.17 -12.10 0.01
N TRP A 32 0.67 -11.01 -0.56
CA TRP A 32 1.24 -10.51 -1.81
C TRP A 32 2.71 -10.16 -1.63
N ILE A 33 3.03 -9.54 -0.49
CA ILE A 33 4.40 -9.16 -0.19
C ILE A 33 5.27 -10.41 -0.01
N GLU A 34 4.75 -11.38 0.75
CA GLU A 34 5.52 -12.59 1.02
C GLU A 34 5.79 -13.40 -0.23
N LYS A 35 4.86 -13.38 -1.15
CA LYS A 35 5.05 -14.12 -2.40
C LYS A 35 5.87 -13.36 -3.41
N GLY A 36 6.26 -12.14 -3.08
CA GLY A 36 7.07 -11.35 -4.00
C GLY A 36 6.28 -10.66 -5.09
N ASN A 37 4.96 -10.67 -5.00
CA ASN A 37 4.15 -9.99 -6.00
C ASN A 37 4.13 -8.49 -5.80
N LEU A 38 4.20 -8.05 -4.55
CA LEU A 38 4.17 -6.64 -4.22
C LEU A 38 5.45 -6.28 -3.49
N VAL A 39 6.19 -5.34 -4.04
CA VAL A 39 7.46 -4.93 -3.46
C VAL A 39 7.21 -4.07 -2.23
N ALA A 40 7.88 -4.40 -1.15
CA ALA A 40 7.77 -3.64 0.08
C ALA A 40 9.10 -3.70 0.80
N PHE A 41 9.34 -2.73 1.68
CA PHE A 41 10.49 -2.83 2.54
C PHE A 41 10.02 -2.76 3.99
N ARG A 42 10.82 -3.33 4.87
CA ARG A 42 10.44 -3.46 6.26
C ARG A 42 11.19 -2.44 7.10
N LEU A 43 10.45 -1.73 7.92
CA LEU A 43 11.04 -0.80 8.85
C LEU A 43 11.53 -1.54 10.09
N PRO A 44 12.45 -0.93 10.84
CA PRO A 44 12.77 -1.47 12.15
C PRO A 44 11.47 -1.58 12.95
N GLY A 45 11.25 -2.70 13.58
CA GLY A 45 10.00 -2.94 14.28
C GLY A 45 9.03 -3.80 13.50
N GLY A 46 9.34 -4.11 12.24
CA GLY A 46 8.57 -5.07 11.49
C GLY A 46 7.48 -4.54 10.60
N GLN A 47 7.28 -3.23 10.58
CA GLN A 47 6.23 -2.66 9.74
C GLN A 47 6.70 -2.57 8.31
N ASN A 48 5.80 -2.82 7.37
CA ASN A 48 6.11 -2.73 5.96
C ASN A 48 5.70 -1.39 5.40
N ARG A 49 6.46 -0.94 4.40
CA ARG A 49 6.11 0.25 3.64
C ARG A 49 6.20 -0.09 2.17
N ILE A 50 5.25 0.40 1.41
CA ILE A 50 5.19 0.13 -0.02
C ILE A 50 5.33 1.45 -0.76
N HIS A 51 6.30 1.55 -1.65
CA HIS A 51 6.45 2.76 -2.44
C HIS A 51 5.24 2.90 -3.37
N ARG A 52 4.76 4.11 -3.49
CA ARG A 52 3.55 4.36 -4.26
C ARG A 52 3.67 3.90 -5.71
N ASP A 53 4.82 4.13 -6.32
CA ASP A 53 5.01 3.73 -7.71
C ASP A 53 4.96 2.22 -7.84
N ASP A 54 5.55 1.51 -6.88
CA ASP A 54 5.50 0.06 -6.89
C ASP A 54 4.07 -0.44 -6.72
N PHE A 55 3.30 0.25 -5.89
CA PHE A 55 1.92 -0.13 -5.68
C PHE A 55 1.10 0.08 -6.94
N TYR A 56 1.28 1.20 -7.61
CA TYR A 56 0.52 1.46 -8.84
C TYR A 56 0.91 0.51 -9.95
N THR A 57 2.19 0.18 -10.06
CA THR A 57 2.64 -0.81 -11.03
C THR A 57 2.01 -2.16 -10.77
N PHE A 58 2.00 -2.56 -9.49
CA PHE A 58 1.39 -3.81 -9.10
C PHE A 58 -0.10 -3.83 -9.44
N ALA A 59 -0.81 -2.76 -9.09
CA ALA A 59 -2.24 -2.70 -9.33
C ALA A 59 -2.56 -2.75 -10.81
N ALA A 60 -1.76 -2.05 -11.62
CA ALA A 60 -1.99 -2.06 -13.06
C ALA A 60 -1.71 -3.43 -13.64
N LYS A 61 -0.64 -4.07 -13.19
CA LYS A 61 -0.27 -5.38 -13.70
C LYS A 61 -1.36 -6.41 -13.41
N HIS A 62 -1.95 -6.35 -12.25
CA HIS A 62 -2.96 -7.31 -11.83
C HIS A 62 -4.37 -6.81 -12.07
N LYS A 63 -4.51 -5.64 -12.67
CA LYS A 63 -5.81 -5.07 -13.03
C LYS A 63 -6.73 -4.94 -11.83
N ILE A 64 -6.16 -4.49 -10.72
CA ILE A 64 -6.92 -4.31 -9.50
C ILE A 64 -7.58 -2.94 -9.54
N PRO A 65 -8.91 -2.88 -9.41
CA PRO A 65 -9.57 -1.58 -9.35
C PRO A 65 -9.29 -0.93 -8.01
N LEU A 66 -8.75 0.27 -8.05
CA LEU A 66 -8.40 0.97 -6.83
C LEU A 66 -9.52 1.85 -6.37
N ARG A 67 -9.70 1.89 -5.07
CA ARG A 67 -10.69 2.77 -4.45
C ARG A 67 -9.98 3.99 -3.98
N SER A 68 -10.50 5.13 -4.34
CA SER A 68 -9.93 6.32 -3.77
C SER A 68 -10.71 6.68 -2.55
N GLY A 69 -10.07 7.30 -1.64
CA GLY A 69 -10.70 7.62 -0.39
C GLY A 69 -11.83 8.59 -0.54
N ASP A 70 -11.78 9.39 -1.57
CA ASP A 70 -12.82 10.32 -1.80
C ASP A 70 -13.82 9.85 -2.79
N ASN A 71 -13.68 8.68 -3.17
CA ASN A 71 -14.47 8.20 -4.20
C ASN A 71 -15.81 8.04 -3.80
N LYS A 72 -16.35 8.63 -4.15
CA LYS A 72 -17.39 8.45 -3.90
C LYS A 72 -18.04 7.83 -4.79
N TYR A 73 -18.35 7.38 -4.84
CA TYR A 73 -19.09 6.75 -5.61
C TYR A 73 -19.36 5.85 -5.07
#